data_1524c8a0ed30bd3ce0b5ff63ded0e2d5
#
_entry.id   1524c8a0ed30bd3ce0b5ff63ded0e2d5
#
_cell.length_a   1.000
_cell.length_b   1.000
_cell.length_c   1.000
_cell.angle_alpha   90.00
_cell.angle_beta   90.00
_cell.angle_gamma   90.00
#
_symmetry.space_group_name_H-M   'P 1'
#
loop_
_entity.id
_entity.type
_entity.pdbx_description
1 polymer ?
#
loop_
_entity_poly.entity_id
_entity_poly.type
_entity_poly.pdbx_seq_one_letter_code
_entity_poly.pdbx_strand_id
1 'polypeptide(L)'
;VQILSINITGWNMHKMIHFFKTGVFSGRENDFSSSTKDQGSNQASSQTSNVEKDEKTDTTINREVSKLYISNTDCSSILHDSTSINYGSSKAIDGDFSTVWSEGVSGFGQGEWIRLDLDSTYTIEKIKIVNGLVNNKNGYYNNNRPESITLSFSDGSSQSIKLEDNNTGYQIVNIEPVKSEYVKFTIDSVYYGQKYNDTCIADIEVLGY
;
A
#
# COMPACT_ATOMS: atom_id res chain seq x y z
N VAL A 1 -12.50 24.11 -37.02
CA VAL A 1 -12.51 23.17 -35.90
C VAL A 1 -13.19 23.86 -34.73
N GLN A 2 -14.46 23.53 -34.45
CA GLN A 2 -15.21 24.05 -33.32
C GLN A 2 -14.87 23.22 -32.09
N ILE A 3 -14.36 23.88 -31.03
CA ILE A 3 -14.16 23.28 -29.73
C ILE A 3 -15.49 23.41 -28.97
N LEU A 4 -16.15 22.28 -28.73
CA LEU A 4 -17.32 22.20 -27.87
C LEU A 4 -16.86 22.22 -26.41
N SER A 5 -17.17 23.30 -25.71
CA SER A 5 -16.94 23.38 -24.26
C SER A 5 -18.10 22.67 -23.56
N ILE A 6 -17.82 21.50 -22.96
CA ILE A 6 -18.76 20.80 -22.11
C ILE A 6 -18.51 21.20 -20.66
N ASN A 7 -19.42 21.94 -20.10
CA ASN A 7 -19.42 22.28 -18.67
C ASN A 7 -20.04 21.11 -17.89
N ILE A 8 -19.20 20.28 -17.24
CA ILE A 8 -19.66 19.20 -16.36
C ILE A 8 -19.39 19.61 -14.91
N THR A 9 -20.38 20.16 -14.25
CA THR A 9 -20.41 20.35 -12.81
C THR A 9 -20.83 19.04 -12.15
N GLY A 10 -19.94 18.43 -11.37
CA GLY A 10 -20.32 17.38 -10.42
C GLY A 10 -19.79 15.96 -10.66
N TRP A 11 -18.73 15.77 -11.45
CA TRP A 11 -18.12 14.45 -11.58
C TRP A 11 -16.68 14.42 -11.05
N ASN A 12 -16.43 13.48 -10.16
CA ASN A 12 -15.15 13.27 -9.52
C ASN A 12 -14.11 12.80 -10.56
N MET A 13 -13.03 13.58 -10.73
CA MET A 13 -11.99 13.38 -11.74
C MET A 13 -11.30 12.01 -11.67
N HIS A 14 -11.46 11.27 -10.57
CA HIS A 14 -10.87 9.94 -10.37
C HIS A 14 -11.52 8.82 -11.22
N LYS A 15 -12.76 9.02 -11.66
CA LYS A 15 -13.46 8.04 -12.54
C LYS A 15 -13.17 8.19 -14.03
N MET A 16 -12.61 9.33 -14.45
CA MET A 16 -12.36 9.58 -15.89
C MET A 16 -11.08 8.93 -16.42
N ILE A 17 -10.12 8.63 -15.57
CA ILE A 17 -8.84 8.02 -15.98
C ILE A 17 -8.99 6.52 -16.27
N HIS A 18 -10.00 5.87 -15.70
CA HIS A 18 -10.21 4.43 -15.90
C HIS A 18 -10.87 4.09 -17.25
N PHE A 19 -11.56 5.04 -17.89
CA PHE A 19 -12.31 4.78 -19.15
C PHE A 19 -11.43 4.77 -20.41
N PHE A 20 -10.22 5.35 -20.36
CA PHE A 20 -9.33 5.43 -21.53
C PHE A 20 -8.26 4.32 -21.60
N LYS A 21 -8.19 3.43 -20.61
CA LYS A 21 -7.17 2.35 -20.58
C LYS A 21 -7.67 0.97 -21.02
N THR A 22 -8.96 0.78 -21.26
CA THR A 22 -9.56 -0.55 -21.60
C THR A 22 -10.21 -0.62 -22.96
N GLY A 23 -9.91 0.28 -23.88
CA GLY A 23 -10.43 0.24 -25.25
C GLY A 23 -9.70 -0.80 -26.11
N VAL A 24 -10.02 -2.09 -25.97
CA VAL A 24 -9.69 -3.10 -26.98
C VAL A 24 -10.84 -3.12 -27.98
N PHE A 25 -10.61 -2.60 -29.16
CA PHE A 25 -11.51 -2.73 -30.31
C PHE A 25 -11.35 -4.13 -30.89
N SER A 26 -12.37 -4.99 -30.70
CA SER A 26 -12.51 -6.25 -31.41
C SER A 26 -13.25 -6.00 -32.72
N GLY A 27 -12.51 -5.92 -33.79
CA GLY A 27 -13.06 -5.95 -35.17
C GLY A 27 -13.16 -7.39 -35.64
N ARG A 28 -14.40 -7.84 -35.92
CA ARG A 28 -14.66 -9.07 -36.70
C ARG A 28 -14.46 -8.74 -38.15
N GLU A 29 -13.72 -9.56 -38.87
CA GLU A 29 -13.92 -9.75 -40.31
C GLU A 29 -14.17 -11.23 -40.60
N ASN A 30 -15.23 -11.44 -41.36
CA ASN A 30 -15.71 -12.71 -41.91
C ASN A 30 -15.08 -12.98 -43.26
N ASP A 31 -15.15 -14.26 -43.61
CA ASP A 31 -15.23 -14.90 -44.90
C ASP A 31 -13.94 -15.29 -45.63
N PHE A 32 -13.81 -16.51 -46.06
CA PHE A 32 -14.46 -17.21 -47.13
C PHE A 32 -13.85 -18.62 -47.30
N SER A 33 -14.74 -19.54 -47.61
CA SER A 33 -14.60 -20.97 -47.86
C SER A 33 -13.63 -21.37 -48.97
N SER A 34 -13.08 -22.60 -48.91
CA SER A 34 -13.31 -23.57 -49.98
C SER A 34 -12.70 -24.97 -49.66
N SER A 35 -13.52 -25.92 -50.00
CA SER A 35 -13.42 -27.35 -49.93
C SER A 35 -12.25 -27.98 -50.72
N THR A 36 -11.74 -29.18 -50.29
CA THR A 36 -11.78 -30.42 -51.11
C THR A 36 -11.39 -31.62 -50.26
N LYS A 37 -12.09 -32.74 -50.59
CA LYS A 37 -11.98 -34.11 -50.11
C LYS A 37 -10.63 -34.74 -50.50
N ASP A 38 -10.11 -35.69 -49.71
CA ASP A 38 -10.13 -37.10 -50.12
C ASP A 38 -9.69 -38.10 -49.06
N GLN A 39 -10.13 -39.33 -49.26
CA GLN A 39 -10.16 -40.50 -48.42
C GLN A 39 -8.80 -41.20 -48.23
N GLY A 40 -8.69 -42.03 -47.19
CA GLY A 40 -7.76 -43.14 -47.18
C GLY A 40 -7.54 -43.77 -45.81
N SER A 41 -8.20 -44.89 -45.61
CA SER A 41 -8.12 -45.91 -44.56
C SER A 41 -6.69 -46.34 -44.12
N ASN A 42 -6.47 -46.63 -42.81
CA ASN A 42 -6.28 -48.01 -42.31
C ASN A 42 -5.94 -48.04 -40.81
N GLN A 43 -6.45 -49.09 -40.18
CA GLN A 43 -6.29 -49.50 -38.80
C GLN A 43 -4.83 -49.88 -38.44
N ALA A 44 -4.41 -49.59 -37.22
CA ALA A 44 -3.65 -50.51 -36.39
C ALA A 44 -3.73 -50.05 -34.91
N SER A 45 -4.16 -50.96 -34.08
CA SER A 45 -4.23 -50.91 -32.64
C SER A 45 -2.85 -50.88 -31.99
N SER A 46 -2.65 -49.99 -30.98
CA SER A 46 -1.77 -50.31 -29.85
C SER A 46 -2.21 -49.51 -28.62
N GLN A 47 -2.54 -50.25 -27.57
CA GLN A 47 -2.81 -49.75 -26.24
C GLN A 47 -1.53 -49.11 -25.71
N THR A 48 -1.63 -47.88 -25.25
CA THR A 48 -0.63 -47.29 -24.38
C THR A 48 -1.33 -46.57 -23.24
N SER A 49 -0.96 -46.97 -22.05
CA SER A 49 -1.42 -46.53 -20.75
C SER A 49 -1.48 -45.02 -20.61
N ASN A 50 -2.66 -44.49 -20.24
CA ASN A 50 -2.84 -43.14 -19.79
C ASN A 50 -2.13 -42.98 -18.44
N VAL A 51 -1.02 -42.25 -18.44
CA VAL A 51 -0.50 -41.58 -17.24
C VAL A 51 -1.23 -40.25 -17.18
N GLU A 52 -2.23 -40.16 -16.34
CA GLU A 52 -2.79 -38.86 -15.91
C GLU A 52 -1.68 -38.07 -15.24
N LYS A 53 -1.21 -37.07 -15.96
CA LYS A 53 -0.35 -36.03 -15.40
C LYS A 53 -1.28 -35.02 -14.80
N ASP A 54 -1.41 -35.05 -13.47
CA ASP A 54 -2.06 -33.97 -12.69
C ASP A 54 -1.35 -32.67 -13.02
N GLU A 55 -1.85 -31.95 -13.97
CA GLU A 55 -1.54 -30.54 -14.19
C GLU A 55 -2.20 -29.75 -13.05
N LYS A 56 -1.42 -29.55 -11.96
CA LYS A 56 -1.76 -28.62 -10.90
C LYS A 56 -1.83 -27.22 -11.54
N THR A 57 -3.01 -26.85 -11.97
CA THR A 57 -3.30 -25.49 -12.45
C THR A 57 -3.10 -24.57 -11.25
N ASP A 58 -1.93 -23.97 -11.15
CA ASP A 58 -1.68 -22.86 -10.25
C ASP A 58 -2.53 -21.66 -10.75
N THR A 59 -3.77 -21.62 -10.31
CA THR A 59 -4.62 -20.44 -10.47
C THR A 59 -4.09 -19.38 -9.53
N THR A 60 -3.09 -18.64 -9.96
CA THR A 60 -2.68 -17.39 -9.32
C THR A 60 -3.87 -16.45 -9.38
N ILE A 61 -4.70 -16.46 -8.33
CA ILE A 61 -5.79 -15.49 -8.16
C ILE A 61 -5.08 -14.14 -7.99
N ASN A 62 -5.07 -13.36 -9.05
CA ASN A 62 -4.54 -12.00 -9.02
C ASN A 62 -5.48 -11.15 -8.15
N ARG A 63 -5.21 -11.11 -6.83
CA ARG A 63 -5.95 -10.27 -5.89
C ARG A 63 -5.42 -8.85 -6.00
N GLU A 64 -6.33 -7.90 -6.17
CA GLU A 64 -5.99 -6.49 -6.23
C GLU A 64 -5.60 -6.00 -4.83
N VAL A 65 -4.37 -5.53 -4.70
CA VAL A 65 -3.86 -4.91 -3.46
C VAL A 65 -4.36 -3.47 -3.40
N SER A 66 -5.12 -3.16 -2.37
CA SER A 66 -5.72 -1.84 -2.17
C SER A 66 -5.45 -1.29 -0.77
N LYS A 67 -5.73 0.00 -0.55
CA LYS A 67 -5.66 0.62 0.79
C LYS A 67 -6.72 -0.02 1.68
N LEU A 68 -6.29 -0.53 2.83
CA LEU A 68 -7.15 -1.11 3.85
C LEU A 68 -7.76 -0.01 4.73
N TYR A 69 -8.95 -0.27 5.25
CA TYR A 69 -9.62 0.65 6.16
C TYR A 69 -9.07 0.48 7.57
N ILE A 70 -8.68 1.61 8.19
CA ILE A 70 -8.23 1.68 9.57
C ILE A 70 -9.44 2.06 10.44
N SER A 71 -9.83 1.16 11.33
CA SER A 71 -10.99 1.34 12.21
C SER A 71 -10.66 2.13 13.48
N ASN A 72 -9.40 2.02 13.96
CA ASN A 72 -8.94 2.70 15.17
C ASN A 72 -7.42 2.92 15.12
N THR A 73 -6.93 3.88 15.90
CA THR A 73 -5.50 4.12 16.10
C THR A 73 -5.19 4.27 17.58
N ASP A 74 -4.03 3.77 17.99
CA ASP A 74 -3.48 3.93 19.33
C ASP A 74 -1.97 4.23 19.26
N CYS A 75 -1.39 4.75 20.32
CA CYS A 75 0.04 5.04 20.39
C CYS A 75 0.56 5.00 21.83
N SER A 76 1.87 4.81 21.99
CA SER A 76 2.53 4.76 23.29
C SER A 76 2.53 6.10 23.99
N SER A 77 2.75 7.18 23.24
CA SER A 77 2.77 8.55 23.75
C SER A 77 2.41 9.57 22.67
N ILE A 78 2.15 10.80 23.11
CA ILE A 78 1.80 11.94 22.24
C ILE A 78 2.56 13.17 22.75
N LEU A 79 3.18 13.90 21.84
CA LEU A 79 3.79 15.17 22.16
C LEU A 79 2.74 16.16 22.68
N HIS A 80 3.05 16.75 23.84
CA HIS A 80 2.29 17.85 24.42
C HIS A 80 3.19 19.07 24.54
N ASP A 81 3.07 19.98 23.62
CA ASP A 81 3.78 21.26 23.66
C ASP A 81 2.87 22.40 24.17
N SER A 82 3.38 23.62 24.16
CA SER A 82 2.61 24.82 24.56
C SER A 82 1.63 25.30 23.49
N THR A 83 1.59 24.64 22.34
CA THR A 83 0.65 24.93 21.25
C THR A 83 -0.65 24.13 21.43
N SER A 84 -1.70 24.53 20.73
CA SER A 84 -2.96 23.77 20.69
C SER A 84 -2.97 22.73 19.56
N ILE A 85 -1.79 22.33 19.04
CA ILE A 85 -1.67 21.39 17.94
C ILE A 85 -1.93 19.97 18.48
N ASN A 86 -2.69 19.19 17.73
CA ASN A 86 -2.94 17.79 18.01
C ASN A 86 -1.91 16.92 17.28
N TYR A 87 -1.06 16.23 18.03
CA TYR A 87 -0.05 15.29 17.53
C TYR A 87 -0.46 13.81 17.74
N GLY A 88 -1.73 13.53 17.93
CA GLY A 88 -2.25 12.18 18.21
C GLY A 88 -2.10 11.22 17.02
N SER A 89 -2.23 9.92 17.31
CA SER A 89 -2.06 8.83 16.34
C SER A 89 -2.95 8.96 15.09
N SER A 90 -4.15 9.52 15.21
CA SER A 90 -5.04 9.75 14.07
C SER A 90 -4.48 10.72 13.02
N LYS A 91 -3.46 11.51 13.39
CA LYS A 91 -2.79 12.44 12.49
C LYS A 91 -1.82 11.75 11.52
N ALA A 92 -1.45 10.52 11.80
CA ALA A 92 -0.64 9.72 10.88
C ALA A 92 -1.48 8.89 9.88
N ILE A 93 -2.79 9.11 9.79
CA ILE A 93 -3.67 8.39 8.83
C ILE A 93 -4.71 9.30 8.17
N ASP A 94 -4.64 10.62 8.39
CA ASP A 94 -5.66 11.56 7.93
C ASP A 94 -5.45 12.05 6.48
N GLY A 95 -4.33 11.66 5.85
CA GLY A 95 -3.98 12.04 4.48
C GLY A 95 -3.53 13.49 4.34
N ASP A 96 -3.36 14.22 5.45
CA ASP A 96 -2.87 15.60 5.49
C ASP A 96 -1.39 15.63 5.93
N PHE A 97 -0.48 15.75 5.01
CA PHE A 97 0.96 15.78 5.27
C PHE A 97 1.43 17.02 6.06
N SER A 98 0.53 17.96 6.35
CA SER A 98 0.81 19.08 7.25
C SER A 98 0.63 18.74 8.72
N THR A 99 -0.01 17.63 9.04
CA THR A 99 -0.21 17.07 10.36
C THR A 99 0.69 15.87 10.61
N VAL A 100 0.94 15.48 11.86
CA VAL A 100 1.78 14.36 12.22
C VAL A 100 1.31 13.69 13.52
N TRP A 101 1.54 12.40 13.66
CA TRP A 101 1.79 11.83 14.97
C TRP A 101 3.23 12.18 15.39
N SER A 102 3.38 12.64 16.62
CA SER A 102 4.69 12.84 17.24
C SER A 102 4.67 12.21 18.61
N GLU A 103 5.67 11.38 18.90
CA GLU A 103 5.83 10.80 20.24
C GLU A 103 6.18 11.88 21.27
N GLY A 104 5.92 11.60 22.56
CA GLY A 104 5.99 12.60 23.61
C GLY A 104 7.00 12.28 24.72
N VAL A 105 7.94 11.35 24.49
CA VAL A 105 8.94 11.00 25.52
C VAL A 105 10.20 11.86 25.40
N SER A 106 11.00 11.86 26.45
CA SER A 106 12.32 12.47 26.41
C SER A 106 13.27 11.64 25.56
N GLY A 107 13.95 12.26 24.60
CA GLY A 107 14.89 11.61 23.70
C GLY A 107 14.34 11.51 22.28
N PHE A 108 14.69 10.44 21.56
CA PHE A 108 14.32 10.28 20.15
C PHE A 108 13.21 9.24 19.93
N GLY A 109 12.52 8.83 20.98
CA GLY A 109 11.35 7.95 20.89
C GLY A 109 11.67 6.50 20.54
N GLN A 110 12.89 5.98 20.82
CA GLN A 110 13.16 4.56 20.62
C GLN A 110 12.24 3.69 21.47
N GLY A 111 11.58 2.73 20.83
CA GLY A 111 10.59 1.88 21.48
C GLY A 111 9.16 2.46 21.50
N GLU A 112 9.01 3.74 21.19
CA GLU A 112 7.69 4.34 21.01
C GLU A 112 7.01 3.78 19.76
N TRP A 113 5.70 3.74 19.79
CA TRP A 113 4.94 3.05 18.76
C TRP A 113 3.60 3.72 18.43
N ILE A 114 3.17 3.51 17.19
CA ILE A 114 1.79 3.73 16.75
C ILE A 114 1.20 2.41 16.26
N ARG A 115 -0.07 2.14 16.58
CA ARG A 115 -0.82 0.96 16.16
C ARG A 115 -2.03 1.39 15.35
N LEU A 116 -2.25 0.68 14.23
CA LEU A 116 -3.38 0.86 13.33
C LEU A 116 -4.20 -0.43 13.36
N ASP A 117 -5.42 -0.36 13.90
CA ASP A 117 -6.36 -1.49 13.92
C ASP A 117 -7.20 -1.49 12.64
N LEU A 118 -7.30 -2.64 12.00
CA LEU A 118 -8.14 -2.86 10.83
C LEU A 118 -9.56 -3.23 11.28
N ASP A 119 -10.54 -3.09 10.40
CA ASP A 119 -11.93 -3.49 10.68
C ASP A 119 -12.18 -5.00 10.52
N SER A 120 -11.21 -5.72 9.95
CA SER A 120 -11.22 -7.17 9.77
C SER A 120 -9.79 -7.71 9.62
N THR A 121 -9.67 -9.05 9.52
CA THR A 121 -8.41 -9.71 9.18
C THR A 121 -8.15 -9.60 7.69
N TYR A 122 -7.03 -9.00 7.29
CA TYR A 122 -6.58 -8.88 5.91
C TYR A 122 -5.20 -9.51 5.72
N THR A 123 -4.87 -9.85 4.48
CA THR A 123 -3.49 -10.13 4.09
C THR A 123 -2.82 -8.81 3.74
N ILE A 124 -1.85 -8.38 4.54
CA ILE A 124 -1.10 -7.14 4.36
C ILE A 124 0.16 -7.45 3.55
N GLU A 125 0.44 -6.65 2.52
CA GLU A 125 1.59 -6.85 1.62
C GLU A 125 2.49 -5.63 1.48
N LYS A 126 1.95 -4.43 1.75
CA LYS A 126 2.70 -3.17 1.57
C LYS A 126 2.33 -2.16 2.63
N ILE A 127 3.32 -1.36 2.97
CA ILE A 127 3.17 -0.15 3.78
C ILE A 127 3.55 1.05 2.90
N LYS A 128 2.73 2.09 2.92
CA LYS A 128 3.11 3.42 2.42
C LYS A 128 3.26 4.34 3.62
N ILE A 129 4.35 5.06 3.69
CA ILE A 129 4.63 5.96 4.82
C ILE A 129 5.23 7.27 4.33
N VAL A 130 4.73 8.38 4.86
CA VAL A 130 5.34 9.71 4.76
C VAL A 130 6.07 10.00 6.05
N ASN A 131 7.41 10.00 5.97
CA ASN A 131 8.31 9.98 7.10
C ASN A 131 8.68 11.40 7.54
N GLY A 132 8.51 11.71 8.81
CA GLY A 132 8.86 13.01 9.40
C GLY A 132 7.78 14.10 9.29
N LEU A 133 8.07 15.30 9.76
CA LEU A 133 7.21 16.49 9.67
C LEU A 133 7.47 17.22 8.35
N VAL A 134 6.73 16.90 7.30
CA VAL A 134 7.02 17.32 5.91
C VAL A 134 6.29 18.60 5.47
N ASN A 135 5.53 19.25 6.36
CA ASN A 135 4.78 20.46 6.06
C ASN A 135 5.63 21.64 5.52
N ASN A 136 6.92 21.64 5.86
CA ASN A 136 7.93 22.54 5.31
C ASN A 136 9.33 21.99 5.53
N LYS A 137 10.31 22.53 4.78
CA LYS A 137 11.70 22.08 4.84
C LYS A 137 12.30 22.15 6.26
N ASN A 138 11.98 23.20 7.01
CA ASN A 138 12.53 23.34 8.37
C ASN A 138 11.89 22.32 9.31
N GLY A 139 10.60 22.03 9.20
CA GLY A 139 9.93 20.98 9.97
C GLY A 139 10.62 19.62 9.77
N TYR A 140 10.87 19.25 8.52
CA TYR A 140 11.51 17.98 8.18
C TYR A 140 12.91 17.83 8.77
N TYR A 141 13.78 18.83 8.61
CA TYR A 141 15.17 18.76 9.09
C TYR A 141 15.35 19.10 10.56
N ASN A 142 14.42 19.77 11.19
CA ASN A 142 14.51 20.12 12.60
C ASN A 142 14.07 19.01 13.55
N ASN A 143 13.15 18.15 13.13
CA ASN A 143 12.63 17.03 13.93
C ASN A 143 13.29 15.71 13.53
N ASN A 144 13.24 14.74 14.42
CA ASN A 144 13.62 13.38 14.10
C ASN A 144 12.55 12.74 13.18
N ARG A 145 12.98 11.72 12.48
CA ARG A 145 12.14 10.86 11.63
C ARG A 145 12.64 9.44 11.69
N PRO A 146 11.78 8.42 11.73
CA PRO A 146 12.18 7.03 11.77
C PRO A 146 13.16 6.66 10.66
N GLU A 147 14.25 5.97 11.02
CA GLU A 147 15.17 5.31 10.10
C GLU A 147 14.79 3.84 9.93
N SER A 148 14.58 3.14 11.05
CA SER A 148 14.11 1.77 11.05
C SER A 148 12.92 1.60 11.98
N ILE A 149 12.00 0.73 11.56
CA ILE A 149 10.75 0.43 12.25
C ILE A 149 10.58 -1.08 12.29
N THR A 150 10.21 -1.60 13.44
CA THR A 150 9.68 -2.96 13.57
C THR A 150 8.16 -2.93 13.45
N LEU A 151 7.64 -3.63 12.45
CA LEU A 151 6.22 -3.93 12.28
C LEU A 151 5.89 -5.17 13.09
N SER A 152 4.83 -5.11 13.91
CA SER A 152 4.31 -6.28 14.65
C SER A 152 2.86 -6.51 14.29
N PHE A 153 2.46 -7.77 14.18
CA PHE A 153 1.18 -8.22 13.66
C PHE A 153 0.39 -9.04 14.67
N SER A 154 -0.92 -9.26 14.40
CA SER A 154 -1.81 -9.96 15.32
C SER A 154 -1.53 -11.46 15.48
N ASP A 155 -0.80 -12.07 14.53
CA ASP A 155 -0.35 -13.46 14.61
C ASP A 155 0.92 -13.64 15.48
N GLY A 156 1.44 -12.54 16.05
CA GLY A 156 2.67 -12.52 16.86
C GLY A 156 3.95 -12.41 16.04
N SER A 157 3.88 -12.40 14.72
CA SER A 157 5.05 -12.19 13.86
C SER A 157 5.49 -10.73 13.84
N SER A 158 6.71 -10.49 13.36
CA SER A 158 7.25 -9.16 13.16
C SER A 158 8.19 -9.09 11.96
N GLN A 159 8.28 -7.91 11.34
CA GLN A 159 9.19 -7.63 10.22
C GLN A 159 9.82 -6.25 10.43
N SER A 160 11.11 -6.12 10.12
CA SER A 160 11.79 -4.82 10.18
C SER A 160 11.79 -4.17 8.80
N ILE A 161 11.53 -2.87 8.77
CA ILE A 161 11.62 -2.05 7.57
C ILE A 161 12.63 -0.93 7.80
N LYS A 162 13.30 -0.52 6.71
CA LYS A 162 14.17 0.64 6.71
C LYS A 162 13.61 1.69 5.77
N LEU A 163 13.57 2.94 6.23
CA LEU A 163 13.09 4.08 5.48
C LEU A 163 14.28 4.90 4.93
N GLU A 164 14.04 5.61 3.86
CA GLU A 164 15.03 6.52 3.26
C GLU A 164 14.97 7.88 3.93
N ASP A 165 16.15 8.50 4.12
CA ASP A 165 16.22 9.92 4.47
C ASP A 165 16.02 10.82 3.23
N ASN A 166 15.72 12.09 3.47
CA ASN A 166 15.52 13.10 2.43
C ASN A 166 14.39 12.79 1.42
N ASN A 167 13.44 11.95 1.82
CA ASN A 167 12.24 11.62 1.07
C ASN A 167 11.01 12.15 1.80
N THR A 168 10.40 13.22 1.28
CA THR A 168 9.22 13.89 1.87
C THR A 168 7.90 13.43 1.28
N GLY A 169 7.91 12.44 0.40
CA GLY A 169 6.73 11.79 -0.16
C GLY A 169 6.50 10.41 0.43
N TYR A 170 5.51 9.71 -0.11
CA TYR A 170 5.30 8.31 0.26
C TYR A 170 6.48 7.42 -0.15
N GLN A 171 7.00 6.71 0.82
CA GLN A 171 7.86 5.55 0.63
C GLN A 171 7.00 4.30 0.63
N ILE A 172 7.14 3.47 -0.40
CA ILE A 172 6.39 2.22 -0.53
C ILE A 172 7.32 1.08 -0.17
N VAL A 173 6.99 0.38 0.91
CA VAL A 173 7.76 -0.76 1.40
C VAL A 173 6.93 -2.02 1.19
N ASN A 174 7.46 -2.97 0.41
CA ASN A 174 6.89 -4.31 0.33
C ASN A 174 7.31 -5.10 1.55
N ILE A 175 6.40 -5.88 2.11
CA ILE A 175 6.64 -6.77 3.23
C ILE A 175 6.28 -8.21 2.83
N GLU A 176 6.76 -9.19 3.57
CA GLU A 176 6.26 -10.55 3.42
C GLU A 176 4.77 -10.58 3.76
N PRO A 177 3.92 -11.15 2.89
CA PRO A 177 2.48 -11.15 3.11
C PRO A 177 2.11 -11.79 4.45
N VAL A 178 1.32 -11.09 5.26
CA VAL A 178 0.91 -11.54 6.58
C VAL A 178 -0.57 -11.28 6.83
N LYS A 179 -1.28 -12.26 7.41
CA LYS A 179 -2.67 -12.07 7.84
C LYS A 179 -2.69 -11.40 9.20
N SER A 180 -3.35 -10.25 9.30
CA SER A 180 -3.40 -9.49 10.53
C SER A 180 -4.66 -8.64 10.66
N GLU A 181 -5.04 -8.37 11.92
CA GLU A 181 -6.10 -7.44 12.32
C GLU A 181 -5.55 -6.08 12.70
N TYR A 182 -4.24 -5.94 12.85
CA TYR A 182 -3.57 -4.68 13.11
C TYR A 182 -2.13 -4.67 12.60
N VAL A 183 -1.56 -3.48 12.48
CA VAL A 183 -0.12 -3.28 12.34
C VAL A 183 0.34 -2.31 13.40
N LYS A 184 1.35 -2.69 14.19
CA LYS A 184 2.02 -1.82 15.15
C LYS A 184 3.41 -1.46 14.62
N PHE A 185 3.69 -0.18 14.53
CA PHE A 185 4.93 0.42 14.05
C PHE A 185 5.75 0.88 15.26
N THR A 186 6.83 0.19 15.58
CA THR A 186 7.71 0.54 16.70
C THR A 186 9.00 1.18 16.17
N ILE A 187 9.36 2.35 16.69
CA ILE A 187 10.59 3.08 16.31
C ILE A 187 11.81 2.36 16.86
N ASP A 188 12.71 1.89 16.00
CA ASP A 188 13.96 1.25 16.39
C ASP A 188 15.14 2.24 16.36
N SER A 189 15.24 3.02 15.28
CA SER A 189 16.24 4.06 15.08
C SER A 189 15.70 5.24 14.28
N VAL A 190 16.40 6.38 14.34
CA VAL A 190 15.98 7.63 13.70
C VAL A 190 17.09 8.30 12.91
N TYR A 191 16.71 9.04 11.89
CA TYR A 191 17.50 10.13 11.35
C TYR A 191 17.31 11.35 12.25
N TYR A 192 18.38 11.82 12.87
CA TYR A 192 18.30 12.91 13.84
C TYR A 192 17.93 14.25 13.21
N GLY A 193 17.06 14.95 13.90
CA GLY A 193 16.76 16.35 13.65
C GLY A 193 17.89 17.27 14.09
N GLN A 194 17.88 18.49 13.53
CA GLN A 194 18.89 19.50 13.87
C GLN A 194 18.54 20.31 15.12
N LYS A 195 17.29 20.26 15.60
CA LYS A 195 16.81 21.15 16.63
C LYS A 195 15.98 20.47 17.72
N TYR A 196 15.08 19.56 17.34
CA TYR A 196 14.15 18.88 18.23
C TYR A 196 14.41 17.39 18.26
N ASN A 197 14.14 16.76 19.39
CA ASN A 197 14.28 15.32 19.55
C ASN A 197 12.99 14.55 19.25
N ASP A 198 11.88 15.25 19.04
CA ASP A 198 10.59 14.62 18.77
C ASP A 198 10.61 13.91 17.41
N THR A 199 10.19 12.65 17.40
CA THR A 199 10.13 11.83 16.19
C THR A 199 8.73 11.84 15.62
N CYS A 200 8.62 12.20 14.34
CA CYS A 200 7.35 12.45 13.67
C CYS A 200 7.09 11.47 12.52
N ILE A 201 5.82 11.12 12.31
CA ILE A 201 5.30 10.41 11.12
C ILE A 201 4.09 11.19 10.60
N ALA A 202 4.14 11.61 9.31
CA ALA A 202 3.07 12.42 8.73
C ALA A 202 1.89 11.58 8.22
N ASP A 203 2.14 10.44 7.56
CA ASP A 203 1.03 9.60 7.10
C ASP A 203 1.44 8.15 6.89
N ILE A 204 0.50 7.23 7.12
CA ILE A 204 0.65 5.78 6.92
C ILE A 204 -0.58 5.25 6.18
N GLU A 205 -0.34 4.47 5.14
CA GLU A 205 -1.36 3.63 4.52
C GLU A 205 -0.93 2.17 4.58
N VAL A 206 -1.84 1.29 4.98
CA VAL A 206 -1.68 -0.16 4.96
C VAL A 206 -2.36 -0.69 3.72
N LEU A 207 -1.67 -1.51 2.91
CA LEU A 207 -2.19 -2.05 1.67
C LEU A 207 -2.18 -3.58 1.69
N GLY A 208 -3.28 -4.14 1.17
CA GLY A 208 -3.50 -5.59 1.16
C GLY A 208 -4.84 -5.98 0.54
N TYR A 209 -5.33 -7.16 0.85
CA TYR A 209 -6.60 -7.73 0.38
C TYR A 209 -7.23 -8.65 1.41
#